data_6251e12ce220a7b853e9d5faa5c8864c
#
_entry.id   6251e12ce220a7b853e9d5faa5c8864c
#
_cell.length_a   1.000
_cell.length_b   1.000
_cell.length_c   1.000
_cell.angle_alpha   90.00
_cell.angle_beta   90.00
_cell.angle_gamma   90.00
#
_symmetry.space_group_name_H-M   'P 1'
#
loop_
_entity.id
_entity.type
_entity.pdbx_description
1 polymer ?
#
loop_
_entity_poly.entity_id
_entity_poly.type
_entity_poly.pdbx_seq_one_letter_code
_entity_poly.pdbx_strand_id
1 'polypeptide(L)'
;MTHVRFRLLLAVPLLAGCAADEIAQQPNGQDIPVPSWELVWADEFDGSVVDQSIWTPEVMPDPFNEELQYYTDRIDAAAGANAWLEGGALIIEARREDFAHRKHTSARLITKGKQEFRYGRFEARIRQPGEVGMWPAFWLLGGNIDQVGWPRCGEIDIMEGKGRLSDWTSGALHRGPDPSSNRITAGEYRLPSGSFHDEWHVFAVEWEPGRVRWYVDDVAFLGVDKLPGEDPAYWPFDDGHGFFIILNLAVGGWFDTPYLPPDNMSPQRLYVDYVRVYQRAEG
;
A
#
# COMPACT_ATOMS: atom_id res chain seq x y z
N MET A 1 32.87 -46.82 46.39
CA MET A 1 33.11 -45.37 46.24
C MET A 1 32.12 -44.85 45.26
N THR A 2 31.03 -44.24 45.75
CA THR A 2 29.84 -43.94 45.00
C THR A 2 29.81 -42.42 44.80
N HIS A 3 29.94 -41.91 43.56
CA HIS A 3 29.80 -40.48 43.25
C HIS A 3 28.37 -40.17 42.83
N VAL A 4 27.67 -39.46 43.71
CA VAL A 4 26.36 -38.84 43.46
C VAL A 4 26.59 -37.53 42.71
N ARG A 5 26.02 -37.42 41.49
CA ARG A 5 25.97 -36.15 40.76
C ARG A 5 24.63 -35.46 40.99
N PHE A 6 24.68 -34.30 41.65
CA PHE A 6 23.54 -33.37 41.77
C PHE A 6 23.31 -32.67 40.41
N ARG A 7 22.11 -32.80 39.85
CA ARG A 7 21.64 -31.96 38.76
C ARG A 7 20.92 -30.76 39.35
N LEU A 8 21.46 -29.56 39.09
CA LEU A 8 20.82 -28.29 39.39
C LEU A 8 19.83 -27.97 38.26
N LEU A 9 18.51 -27.95 38.56
CA LEU A 9 17.48 -27.43 37.66
C LEU A 9 17.43 -25.91 37.86
N LEU A 10 17.86 -25.19 36.81
CA LEU A 10 17.63 -23.75 36.70
C LEU A 10 16.24 -23.52 36.09
N ALA A 11 15.33 -23.01 36.89
CA ALA A 11 14.04 -22.49 36.43
C ALA A 11 14.25 -21.10 35.82
N VAL A 12 13.92 -20.97 34.54
CA VAL A 12 13.88 -19.68 33.85
C VAL A 12 12.48 -19.09 34.04
N PRO A 13 12.34 -17.89 34.58
CA PRO A 13 11.04 -17.23 34.65
C PRO A 13 10.66 -16.73 33.28
N LEU A 14 9.45 -17.10 32.78
CA LEU A 14 8.80 -16.43 31.68
C LEU A 14 8.48 -14.99 32.09
N LEU A 15 9.18 -14.03 31.52
CA LEU A 15 8.79 -12.64 31.53
C LEU A 15 7.76 -12.41 30.42
N ALA A 16 6.51 -12.21 30.81
CA ALA A 16 5.49 -11.65 29.93
C ALA A 16 5.90 -10.21 29.61
N GLY A 17 6.33 -9.97 28.37
CA GLY A 17 6.62 -8.64 27.88
C GLY A 17 5.30 -7.89 27.65
N CYS A 18 4.97 -6.96 28.54
CA CYS A 18 4.06 -5.87 28.20
C CYS A 18 4.76 -4.99 27.17
N ALA A 19 4.08 -4.67 26.05
CA ALA A 19 4.53 -3.62 25.14
C ALA A 19 4.64 -2.32 25.97
N ALA A 20 5.85 -1.82 26.12
CA ALA A 20 6.08 -0.52 26.74
C ALA A 20 5.90 0.52 25.65
N ASP A 21 4.97 1.46 25.86
CA ASP A 21 4.89 2.68 25.09
C ASP A 21 6.27 3.36 25.11
N GLU A 22 6.83 3.63 23.94
CA GLU A 22 8.11 4.34 23.83
C GLU A 22 7.90 5.78 24.30
N ILE A 23 8.42 6.11 25.47
CA ILE A 23 8.44 7.48 26.02
C ILE A 23 9.72 8.16 25.54
N ALA A 24 9.56 9.18 24.68
CA ALA A 24 10.69 10.03 24.28
C ALA A 24 11.07 10.99 25.44
N GLN A 25 12.22 10.81 26.06
CA GLN A 25 12.71 11.71 27.12
C GLN A 25 13.30 13.00 26.54
N GLN A 26 12.76 14.14 26.98
CA GLN A 26 13.33 15.47 26.75
C GLN A 26 14.31 15.86 27.88
N PRO A 27 15.29 16.78 27.65
CA PRO A 27 16.31 17.17 28.62
C PRO A 27 15.77 17.75 29.94
N ASN A 28 14.48 18.10 30.01
CA ASN A 28 13.86 18.73 31.18
C ASN A 28 12.97 17.78 32.01
N GLY A 29 12.99 16.47 31.74
CA GLY A 29 12.27 15.48 32.53
C GLY A 29 10.72 15.58 32.45
N GLN A 30 10.16 16.23 31.45
CA GLN A 30 8.74 16.19 31.18
C GLN A 30 8.48 15.12 30.11
N ASP A 31 7.74 14.09 30.49
CA ASP A 31 7.18 13.12 29.55
C ASP A 31 6.13 13.83 28.70
N ILE A 32 6.47 14.16 27.45
CA ILE A 32 5.49 14.63 26.47
C ILE A 32 4.87 13.36 25.87
N PRO A 33 3.56 13.11 26.05
CA PRO A 33 2.92 11.97 25.40
C PRO A 33 3.13 12.07 23.87
N VAL A 34 3.71 11.05 23.26
CA VAL A 34 3.70 10.94 21.81
C VAL A 34 2.23 10.74 21.42
N PRO A 35 1.62 11.66 20.62
CA PRO A 35 0.22 11.51 20.23
C PRO A 35 -0.01 10.13 19.61
N SER A 36 -0.97 9.39 20.17
CA SER A 36 -1.35 8.08 19.64
C SER A 36 -2.04 8.22 18.29
N TRP A 37 -1.95 7.18 17.47
CA TRP A 37 -2.74 7.06 16.26
C TRP A 37 -4.18 6.67 16.62
N GLU A 38 -5.18 7.44 16.14
CA GLU A 38 -6.60 7.15 16.29
C GLU A 38 -7.18 6.73 14.94
N LEU A 39 -7.94 5.64 14.91
CA LEU A 39 -8.62 5.17 13.70
C LEU A 39 -9.72 6.18 13.34
N VAL A 40 -9.59 6.81 12.17
CA VAL A 40 -10.57 7.79 11.68
C VAL A 40 -11.42 7.25 10.53
N TRP A 41 -10.94 6.24 9.84
CA TRP A 41 -11.66 5.59 8.74
C TRP A 41 -11.14 4.18 8.49
N ALA A 42 -12.05 3.28 8.09
CA ALA A 42 -11.71 1.93 7.67
C ALA A 42 -12.72 1.40 6.65
N ASP A 43 -12.24 0.52 5.77
CA ASP A 43 -13.06 -0.47 5.07
C ASP A 43 -12.48 -1.85 5.38
N GLU A 44 -13.24 -2.64 6.11
CA GLU A 44 -12.88 -4.00 6.55
C GLU A 44 -13.31 -5.07 5.54
N PHE A 45 -13.96 -4.67 4.44
CA PHE A 45 -14.45 -5.54 3.38
C PHE A 45 -15.32 -6.73 3.87
N ASP A 46 -16.00 -6.55 5.00
CA ASP A 46 -16.87 -7.54 5.63
C ASP A 46 -18.28 -7.60 5.04
N GLY A 47 -18.57 -6.73 4.06
CA GLY A 47 -19.80 -6.70 3.29
C GLY A 47 -19.96 -7.86 2.31
N SER A 48 -21.01 -7.80 1.49
CA SER A 48 -21.28 -8.75 0.42
C SER A 48 -21.03 -8.20 -0.99
N VAL A 49 -20.86 -6.89 -1.10
CA VAL A 49 -20.58 -6.16 -2.34
C VAL A 49 -19.61 -5.01 -2.07
N VAL A 50 -18.86 -4.61 -3.08
CA VAL A 50 -17.98 -3.45 -3.01
C VAL A 50 -18.82 -2.20 -2.78
N ASP A 51 -18.53 -1.44 -1.72
CA ASP A 51 -19.26 -0.22 -1.41
C ASP A 51 -18.93 0.89 -2.41
N GLN A 52 -19.82 1.11 -3.36
CA GLN A 52 -19.65 2.15 -4.37
C GLN A 52 -19.88 3.57 -3.83
N SER A 53 -20.30 3.75 -2.58
CA SER A 53 -20.26 5.06 -1.92
C SER A 53 -18.84 5.46 -1.51
N ILE A 54 -17.94 4.47 -1.38
CA ILE A 54 -16.52 4.61 -1.05
C ILE A 54 -15.64 4.45 -2.28
N TRP A 55 -15.80 3.36 -3.02
CA TRP A 55 -14.96 2.97 -4.14
C TRP A 55 -15.61 3.25 -5.49
N THR A 56 -14.83 3.78 -6.41
CA THR A 56 -15.20 3.90 -7.82
C THR A 56 -14.30 2.99 -8.63
N PRO A 57 -14.85 2.01 -9.37
CA PRO A 57 -14.07 1.27 -10.35
C PRO A 57 -13.75 2.19 -11.54
N GLU A 58 -12.46 2.41 -11.82
CA GLU A 58 -12.05 3.18 -12.98
C GLU A 58 -12.09 2.34 -14.25
N VAL A 59 -12.77 2.86 -15.28
CA VAL A 59 -12.72 2.29 -16.64
C VAL A 59 -11.57 2.93 -17.40
N MET A 60 -10.55 2.13 -17.69
CA MET A 60 -9.36 2.62 -18.38
C MET A 60 -8.95 1.65 -19.49
N PRO A 61 -9.38 1.95 -20.75
CA PRO A 61 -9.05 1.12 -21.93
C PRO A 61 -7.57 1.05 -22.25
N ASP A 62 -6.89 2.18 -22.05
CA ASP A 62 -5.48 2.40 -22.35
C ASP A 62 -4.78 2.97 -21.12
N PRO A 63 -4.46 2.11 -20.12
CA PRO A 63 -3.74 2.57 -18.95
C PRO A 63 -2.33 3.06 -19.29
N PHE A 64 -1.77 3.84 -18.37
CA PHE A 64 -0.42 4.37 -18.48
C PHE A 64 0.65 3.27 -18.36
N ASN A 65 1.92 3.66 -18.39
CA ASN A 65 3.05 2.82 -18.01
C ASN A 65 3.24 1.55 -18.86
N GLU A 66 2.72 1.53 -20.11
CA GLU A 66 2.75 0.36 -21.00
C GLU A 66 2.04 -0.87 -20.42
N GLU A 67 1.10 -0.66 -19.51
CA GLU A 67 0.29 -1.71 -18.92
C GLU A 67 -0.58 -2.40 -19.98
N LEU A 68 -0.83 -3.71 -19.82
CA LEU A 68 -1.44 -4.55 -20.86
C LEU A 68 -2.93 -4.79 -20.69
N GLN A 69 -3.48 -4.57 -19.49
CA GLN A 69 -4.88 -4.82 -19.18
C GLN A 69 -5.78 -3.67 -19.64
N TYR A 70 -7.06 -3.98 -19.73
CA TYR A 70 -8.17 -3.05 -19.69
C TYR A 70 -8.67 -3.02 -18.24
N TYR A 71 -8.69 -1.89 -17.57
CA TYR A 71 -9.37 -1.77 -16.28
C TYR A 71 -10.87 -1.62 -16.52
N THR A 72 -11.64 -2.52 -15.90
CA THR A 72 -13.10 -2.62 -16.09
C THR A 72 -13.85 -2.15 -14.86
N ASP A 73 -15.12 -1.80 -15.05
CA ASP A 73 -16.11 -1.58 -13.99
C ASP A 73 -16.88 -2.86 -13.59
N ARG A 74 -16.37 -4.03 -14.00
CA ARG A 74 -17.00 -5.32 -13.67
C ARG A 74 -16.65 -5.69 -12.22
N ILE A 75 -17.53 -5.29 -11.31
CA ILE A 75 -17.42 -5.57 -9.88
C ILE A 75 -18.57 -6.44 -9.41
N ASP A 76 -18.39 -7.09 -8.24
CA ASP A 76 -19.37 -7.95 -7.57
C ASP A 76 -19.82 -9.17 -8.40
N ALA A 77 -20.79 -9.91 -7.90
CA ALA A 77 -21.21 -11.27 -8.30
C ALA A 77 -21.47 -11.55 -9.81
N ALA A 78 -21.18 -10.64 -10.71
CA ALA A 78 -21.27 -10.88 -12.14
C ALA A 78 -20.21 -11.91 -12.59
N ALA A 79 -20.63 -12.89 -13.38
CA ALA A 79 -19.69 -13.78 -14.03
C ALA A 79 -18.66 -12.95 -14.83
N GLY A 80 -17.39 -13.08 -14.47
CA GLY A 80 -16.34 -12.30 -15.09
C GLY A 80 -16.00 -10.98 -14.38
N ALA A 81 -16.44 -10.75 -13.14
CA ALA A 81 -16.01 -9.60 -12.34
C ALA A 81 -14.48 -9.56 -12.16
N ASN A 82 -13.91 -8.36 -12.20
CA ASN A 82 -12.48 -8.15 -11.89
C ASN A 82 -12.27 -7.68 -10.45
N ALA A 83 -13.33 -7.30 -9.71
CA ALA A 83 -13.27 -7.05 -8.28
C ALA A 83 -14.57 -7.48 -7.58
N TRP A 84 -14.45 -8.09 -6.38
CA TRP A 84 -15.59 -8.49 -5.54
C TRP A 84 -15.14 -8.72 -4.10
N LEU A 85 -16.12 -8.89 -3.19
CA LEU A 85 -15.87 -9.29 -1.81
C LEU A 85 -16.10 -10.78 -1.62
N GLU A 86 -15.15 -11.47 -0.98
CA GLU A 86 -15.25 -12.89 -0.65
C GLU A 86 -14.41 -13.21 0.59
N GLY A 87 -15.03 -13.90 1.56
CA GLY A 87 -14.33 -14.37 2.76
C GLY A 87 -13.81 -13.25 3.67
N GLY A 88 -14.44 -12.07 3.66
CA GLY A 88 -14.01 -10.91 4.45
C GLY A 88 -12.82 -10.18 3.83
N ALA A 89 -12.65 -10.25 2.51
CA ALA A 89 -11.60 -9.54 1.81
C ALA A 89 -12.09 -9.01 0.46
N LEU A 90 -11.52 -7.91 0.02
CA LEU A 90 -11.59 -7.45 -1.37
C LEU A 90 -10.64 -8.30 -2.23
N ILE A 91 -11.15 -8.82 -3.34
CA ILE A 91 -10.37 -9.51 -4.35
C ILE A 91 -10.34 -8.65 -5.61
N ILE A 92 -9.15 -8.37 -6.12
CA ILE A 92 -8.93 -7.81 -7.45
C ILE A 92 -8.28 -8.88 -8.31
N GLU A 93 -8.95 -9.26 -9.41
CA GLU A 93 -8.49 -10.35 -10.27
C GLU A 93 -8.09 -9.84 -11.65
N ALA A 94 -6.85 -10.11 -12.02
CA ALA A 94 -6.34 -9.96 -13.37
C ALA A 94 -6.56 -11.25 -14.17
N ARG A 95 -7.09 -11.13 -15.40
CA ARG A 95 -7.39 -12.25 -16.28
C ARG A 95 -6.76 -12.11 -17.64
N ARG A 96 -6.38 -13.26 -18.19
CA ARG A 96 -6.08 -13.39 -19.62
C ARG A 96 -7.39 -13.66 -20.35
N GLU A 97 -7.96 -12.65 -20.95
CA GLU A 97 -9.17 -12.72 -21.75
C GLU A 97 -9.17 -11.66 -22.85
N ASP A 98 -9.80 -11.97 -23.98
CA ASP A 98 -9.99 -10.99 -25.06
C ASP A 98 -11.11 -10.03 -24.64
N PHE A 99 -10.78 -8.78 -24.44
CA PHE A 99 -11.73 -7.73 -24.08
C PHE A 99 -11.43 -6.43 -24.83
N ALA A 100 -12.37 -6.00 -25.68
CA ALA A 100 -12.14 -4.90 -26.61
C ALA A 100 -10.85 -5.12 -27.43
N HIS A 101 -9.89 -4.22 -27.34
CA HIS A 101 -8.60 -4.32 -28.04
C HIS A 101 -7.46 -4.87 -27.16
N ARG A 102 -7.77 -5.27 -25.92
CA ARG A 102 -6.80 -5.80 -24.95
C ARG A 102 -6.90 -7.31 -24.81
N LYS A 103 -5.84 -7.91 -24.28
CA LYS A 103 -5.75 -9.36 -24.03
C LYS A 103 -5.81 -9.69 -22.53
N HIS A 104 -5.94 -8.67 -21.71
CA HIS A 104 -6.05 -8.80 -20.26
C HIS A 104 -7.09 -7.83 -19.72
N THR A 105 -7.75 -8.21 -18.66
CA THR A 105 -8.61 -7.34 -17.87
C THR A 105 -8.18 -7.36 -16.41
N SER A 106 -8.47 -6.29 -15.69
CA SER A 106 -8.26 -6.17 -14.25
C SER A 106 -9.16 -5.08 -13.68
N ALA A 107 -9.00 -4.76 -12.40
CA ALA A 107 -9.69 -3.64 -11.77
C ALA A 107 -8.71 -2.67 -11.10
N ARG A 108 -9.15 -1.40 -11.06
CA ARG A 108 -8.56 -0.30 -10.32
C ARG A 108 -9.69 0.41 -9.59
N LEU A 109 -9.63 0.41 -8.26
CA LEU A 109 -10.62 1.01 -7.38
C LEU A 109 -10.04 2.26 -6.74
N ILE A 110 -10.77 3.37 -6.76
CA ILE A 110 -10.32 4.66 -6.23
C ILE A 110 -11.35 5.27 -5.28
N THR A 111 -10.88 6.04 -4.31
CA THR A 111 -11.77 6.79 -3.39
C THR A 111 -11.91 8.27 -3.75
N LYS A 112 -11.41 8.70 -4.92
CA LYS A 112 -11.42 10.10 -5.38
C LYS A 112 -12.81 10.73 -5.28
N GLY A 113 -12.87 11.91 -4.64
CA GLY A 113 -14.12 12.66 -4.45
C GLY A 113 -15.09 12.05 -3.44
N LYS A 114 -14.71 10.94 -2.77
CA LYS A 114 -15.52 10.26 -1.77
C LYS A 114 -14.81 10.19 -0.42
N GLN A 115 -13.57 9.69 -0.39
CA GLN A 115 -12.72 9.64 0.79
C GLN A 115 -11.34 10.16 0.44
N GLU A 116 -10.98 11.30 1.00
CA GLU A 116 -9.67 11.94 0.83
C GLU A 116 -9.17 12.37 2.20
N PHE A 117 -7.92 12.09 2.49
CA PHE A 117 -7.33 12.37 3.80
C PHE A 117 -6.06 13.19 3.64
N ARG A 118 -5.82 14.07 4.58
CA ARG A 118 -4.58 14.83 4.68
C ARG A 118 -3.86 14.43 5.94
N TYR A 119 -2.64 13.96 5.79
CA TYR A 119 -1.84 13.37 6.86
C TYR A 119 -2.48 12.15 7.49
N GLY A 120 -1.68 11.36 8.15
CA GLY A 120 -2.11 10.17 8.84
C GLY A 120 -1.21 8.97 8.57
N ARG A 121 -1.55 7.85 9.20
CA ARG A 121 -1.07 6.53 8.87
C ARG A 121 -2.12 5.84 7.99
N PHE A 122 -1.72 5.47 6.80
CA PHE A 122 -2.52 4.70 5.85
C PHE A 122 -1.97 3.29 5.83
N GLU A 123 -2.80 2.30 6.07
CA GLU A 123 -2.37 0.91 6.02
C GLU A 123 -3.39 0.02 5.35
N ALA A 124 -2.89 -1.03 4.72
CA ALA A 124 -3.69 -2.11 4.20
C ALA A 124 -3.03 -3.45 4.49
N ARG A 125 -3.82 -4.46 4.83
CA ARG A 125 -3.36 -5.84 4.97
C ARG A 125 -3.61 -6.59 3.68
N ILE A 126 -2.51 -6.98 3.02
CA ILE A 126 -2.52 -7.44 1.63
C ILE A 126 -1.79 -8.77 1.49
N ARG A 127 -2.30 -9.61 0.57
CA ARG A 127 -1.59 -10.77 0.02
C ARG A 127 -1.50 -10.60 -1.48
N GLN A 128 -0.27 -10.63 -2.01
CA GLN A 128 0.03 -10.29 -3.40
C GLN A 128 -0.13 -11.51 -4.34
N PRO A 129 -0.39 -11.28 -5.65
CA PRO A 129 -0.33 -12.34 -6.67
C PRO A 129 1.11 -12.78 -6.95
N GLY A 130 1.29 -14.04 -7.37
CA GLY A 130 2.61 -14.66 -7.56
C GLY A 130 3.04 -14.90 -9.00
N GLU A 131 2.27 -14.49 -10.02
CA GLU A 131 2.64 -14.74 -11.42
C GLU A 131 3.51 -13.64 -11.99
N VAL A 132 4.42 -14.02 -12.88
CA VAL A 132 5.25 -13.08 -13.68
C VAL A 132 4.37 -12.07 -14.40
N GLY A 133 4.80 -10.81 -14.42
CA GLY A 133 4.06 -9.72 -15.06
C GLY A 133 2.90 -9.18 -14.24
N MET A 134 2.73 -9.60 -12.99
CA MET A 134 1.77 -8.97 -12.08
C MET A 134 2.40 -7.79 -11.36
N TRP A 135 1.68 -6.68 -11.32
CA TRP A 135 2.06 -5.44 -10.64
C TRP A 135 0.92 -4.96 -9.75
N PRO A 136 0.76 -5.53 -8.56
CA PRO A 136 -0.19 -5.05 -7.56
C PRO A 136 0.30 -3.73 -6.98
N ALA A 137 -0.64 -2.81 -6.66
CA ALA A 137 -0.33 -1.55 -6.02
C ALA A 137 -1.40 -1.11 -5.02
N PHE A 138 -0.93 -0.53 -3.91
CA PHE A 138 -1.67 0.25 -2.93
C PHE A 138 -0.98 1.60 -2.77
N TRP A 139 -1.66 2.67 -3.11
CA TRP A 139 -1.05 3.98 -3.24
C TRP A 139 -2.03 5.14 -3.08
N LEU A 140 -1.50 6.34 -2.95
CA LEU A 140 -2.23 7.58 -2.75
C LEU A 140 -1.90 8.59 -3.85
N LEU A 141 -2.91 9.33 -4.29
CA LEU A 141 -2.75 10.37 -5.30
C LEU A 141 -3.46 11.64 -4.85
N GLY A 142 -2.82 12.80 -5.09
CA GLY A 142 -3.36 14.10 -4.65
C GLY A 142 -4.72 14.42 -5.25
N GLY A 143 -5.70 14.78 -4.41
CA GLY A 143 -7.07 15.08 -4.81
C GLY A 143 -7.21 16.28 -5.76
N ASN A 144 -6.21 17.15 -5.79
CA ASN A 144 -6.13 18.30 -6.70
C ASN A 144 -5.59 17.98 -8.10
N ILE A 145 -5.43 16.68 -8.45
CA ILE A 145 -4.83 16.25 -9.74
C ILE A 145 -5.48 16.87 -10.96
N ASP A 146 -6.81 17.07 -10.95
CA ASP A 146 -7.52 17.65 -12.08
C ASP A 146 -7.20 19.14 -12.30
N GLN A 147 -6.68 19.83 -11.26
CA GLN A 147 -6.31 21.23 -11.33
C GLN A 147 -4.83 21.43 -11.67
N VAL A 148 -3.95 20.62 -11.09
CA VAL A 148 -2.49 20.84 -11.20
C VAL A 148 -1.76 19.80 -12.04
N GLY A 149 -2.38 18.66 -12.31
CA GLY A 149 -1.79 17.54 -13.04
C GLY A 149 -0.77 16.75 -12.22
N TRP A 150 -0.31 15.64 -12.81
CA TRP A 150 0.74 14.79 -12.25
C TRP A 150 2.13 15.25 -12.74
N PRO A 151 3.19 15.17 -11.94
CA PRO A 151 3.29 14.73 -10.55
C PRO A 151 3.12 15.88 -9.52
N ARG A 152 2.66 17.05 -9.97
CA ARG A 152 2.51 18.22 -9.10
C ARG A 152 1.43 18.01 -8.00
N CYS A 153 0.45 17.15 -8.24
CA CYS A 153 -0.52 16.75 -7.21
C CYS A 153 0.11 15.94 -6.08
N GLY A 154 1.30 15.35 -6.30
CA GLY A 154 1.92 14.39 -5.38
C GLY A 154 1.37 12.99 -5.51
N GLU A 155 2.25 11.98 -5.39
CA GLU A 155 1.91 10.55 -5.37
C GLU A 155 2.75 9.86 -4.31
N ILE A 156 2.13 8.97 -3.54
CA ILE A 156 2.75 8.17 -2.48
C ILE A 156 2.42 6.70 -2.74
N ASP A 157 3.36 5.94 -3.25
CA ASP A 157 3.21 4.51 -3.47
C ASP A 157 3.56 3.78 -2.17
N ILE A 158 2.55 3.23 -1.50
CA ILE A 158 2.72 2.57 -0.20
C ILE A 158 3.27 1.16 -0.40
N MET A 159 2.73 0.44 -1.39
CA MET A 159 3.15 -0.90 -1.77
C MET A 159 3.05 -1.07 -3.28
N GLU A 160 4.14 -1.48 -3.89
CA GLU A 160 4.19 -1.98 -5.25
C GLU A 160 4.88 -3.34 -5.25
N GLY A 161 4.29 -4.32 -5.91
CA GLY A 161 4.82 -5.67 -6.00
C GLY A 161 5.22 -6.07 -7.42
N LYS A 162 6.16 -7.02 -7.50
CA LYS A 162 6.52 -7.73 -8.74
C LYS A 162 6.18 -9.19 -8.58
N GLY A 163 5.13 -9.67 -9.22
CA GLY A 163 4.58 -11.00 -9.00
C GLY A 163 5.59 -12.16 -9.10
N ARG A 164 6.72 -11.97 -9.80
CA ARG A 164 7.82 -12.96 -9.83
C ARG A 164 8.72 -12.96 -8.58
N LEU A 165 8.58 -11.98 -7.69
CA LEU A 165 9.42 -11.81 -6.50
C LEU A 165 8.58 -11.94 -5.23
N SER A 166 8.57 -13.13 -4.66
CA SER A 166 7.69 -13.45 -3.52
C SER A 166 8.07 -12.75 -2.21
N ASP A 167 9.29 -12.26 -2.11
CA ASP A 167 9.84 -11.63 -0.91
C ASP A 167 10.04 -10.12 -1.05
N TRP A 168 9.64 -9.52 -2.18
CA TRP A 168 9.99 -8.15 -2.54
C TRP A 168 8.78 -7.22 -2.66
N THR A 169 8.94 -6.01 -2.16
CA THR A 169 8.05 -4.86 -2.40
C THR A 169 8.85 -3.57 -2.46
N SER A 170 8.27 -2.52 -3.02
CA SER A 170 8.79 -1.15 -2.96
C SER A 170 7.74 -0.15 -2.54
N GLY A 171 8.21 1.00 -2.10
CA GLY A 171 7.43 2.21 -1.95
C GLY A 171 8.14 3.36 -2.65
N ALA A 172 7.38 4.38 -3.06
CA ALA A 172 7.93 5.53 -3.77
C ALA A 172 7.21 6.83 -3.43
N LEU A 173 7.87 7.94 -3.72
CA LEU A 173 7.34 9.29 -3.65
C LEU A 173 7.58 9.99 -4.98
N HIS A 174 6.53 10.38 -5.70
CA HIS A 174 6.61 11.13 -6.95
C HIS A 174 6.18 12.57 -6.74
N ARG A 175 7.01 13.51 -7.23
CA ARG A 175 6.80 14.94 -7.02
C ARG A 175 7.54 15.79 -8.05
N GLY A 176 7.01 16.94 -8.37
CA GLY A 176 7.64 17.88 -9.30
C GLY A 176 6.62 18.74 -10.04
N PRO A 177 7.04 19.80 -10.72
CA PRO A 177 6.13 20.73 -11.40
C PRO A 177 5.42 20.10 -12.62
N ASP A 178 6.04 19.14 -13.28
CA ASP A 178 5.55 18.50 -14.50
C ASP A 178 6.20 17.11 -14.71
N PRO A 179 5.68 16.26 -15.65
CA PRO A 179 6.20 14.91 -15.85
C PRO A 179 7.69 14.84 -16.24
N SER A 180 8.21 15.84 -16.96
CA SER A 180 9.62 15.87 -17.38
C SER A 180 10.57 16.20 -16.21
N SER A 181 10.02 16.78 -15.15
CA SER A 181 10.73 17.20 -13.94
C SER A 181 10.35 16.33 -12.73
N ASN A 182 9.73 15.16 -12.97
CA ASN A 182 9.36 14.26 -11.88
C ASN A 182 10.58 13.81 -11.10
N ARG A 183 10.58 14.06 -9.79
CA ARG A 183 11.56 13.56 -8.84
C ARG A 183 10.97 12.35 -8.13
N ILE A 184 11.64 11.22 -8.29
CA ILE A 184 11.28 9.96 -7.63
C ILE A 184 12.23 9.72 -6.47
N THR A 185 11.69 9.36 -5.31
CA THR A 185 12.47 8.77 -4.22
C THR A 185 11.80 7.45 -3.87
N ALA A 186 12.50 6.34 -4.07
CA ALA A 186 11.98 4.99 -3.86
C ALA A 186 12.86 4.21 -2.89
N GLY A 187 12.29 3.21 -2.24
CA GLY A 187 12.98 2.24 -1.41
C GLY A 187 12.38 0.86 -1.59
N GLU A 188 13.21 -0.15 -1.41
CA GLU A 188 12.82 -1.56 -1.53
C GLU A 188 12.84 -2.23 -0.15
N TYR A 189 11.95 -3.19 0.04
CA TYR A 189 11.95 -4.05 1.21
C TYR A 189 11.94 -5.51 0.77
N ARG A 190 12.72 -6.34 1.49
CA ARG A 190 12.69 -7.79 1.34
C ARG A 190 12.36 -8.45 2.65
N LEU A 191 11.40 -9.38 2.60
CA LEU A 191 11.12 -10.23 3.74
C LEU A 191 12.37 -11.03 4.12
N PRO A 192 12.72 -11.09 5.41
CA PRO A 192 13.81 -11.94 5.88
C PRO A 192 13.47 -13.43 5.76
N SER A 193 12.18 -13.78 5.72
CA SER A 193 11.61 -15.10 5.51
C SER A 193 10.14 -14.99 5.14
N GLY A 194 9.53 -16.04 4.59
CA GLY A 194 8.12 -16.03 4.18
C GLY A 194 7.90 -15.52 2.76
N SER A 195 6.66 -15.18 2.44
CA SER A 195 6.25 -14.82 1.09
C SER A 195 5.03 -13.90 1.10
N PHE A 196 5.12 -12.78 0.42
CA PHE A 196 3.97 -11.89 0.15
C PHE A 196 2.85 -12.56 -0.66
N HIS A 197 3.13 -13.69 -1.31
CA HIS A 197 2.14 -14.41 -2.11
C HIS A 197 1.27 -15.36 -1.28
N ASP A 198 1.83 -15.90 -0.20
CA ASP A 198 1.21 -16.95 0.60
C ASP A 198 0.69 -16.45 1.95
N GLU A 199 1.23 -15.32 2.42
CA GLU A 199 0.95 -14.77 3.75
C GLU A 199 0.38 -13.35 3.64
N TRP A 200 -0.34 -12.96 4.68
CA TRP A 200 -0.87 -11.61 4.82
C TRP A 200 0.16 -10.71 5.49
N HIS A 201 0.42 -9.56 4.89
CA HIS A 201 1.32 -8.55 5.43
C HIS A 201 0.65 -7.19 5.49
N VAL A 202 1.05 -6.35 6.44
CA VAL A 202 0.56 -4.97 6.59
C VAL A 202 1.55 -4.03 5.92
N PHE A 203 1.08 -3.32 4.90
CA PHE A 203 1.83 -2.26 4.23
C PHE A 203 1.30 -0.92 4.71
N ALA A 204 2.17 -0.03 5.15
CA ALA A 204 1.75 1.25 5.70
C ALA A 204 2.66 2.40 5.30
N VAL A 205 2.09 3.60 5.28
CA VAL A 205 2.82 4.86 5.24
C VAL A 205 2.34 5.76 6.37
N GLU A 206 3.29 6.44 7.03
CA GLU A 206 3.00 7.57 7.91
C GLU A 206 3.38 8.86 7.19
N TRP A 207 2.38 9.66 6.90
CA TRP A 207 2.53 10.96 6.28
C TRP A 207 2.18 12.05 7.31
N GLU A 208 3.18 12.85 7.64
CA GLU A 208 3.06 13.98 8.58
C GLU A 208 3.65 15.26 7.94
N PRO A 209 3.39 16.44 8.49
CA PRO A 209 3.97 17.67 7.95
C PRO A 209 5.49 17.56 7.77
N GLY A 210 5.96 17.74 6.54
CA GLY A 210 7.37 17.69 6.19
C GLY A 210 8.02 16.32 6.15
N ARG A 211 7.28 15.21 6.30
CA ARG A 211 7.88 13.87 6.26
C ARG A 211 6.93 12.77 5.86
N VAL A 212 7.48 11.71 5.25
CA VAL A 212 6.78 10.46 4.90
C VAL A 212 7.66 9.28 5.26
N ARG A 213 7.09 8.22 5.86
CA ARG A 213 7.78 6.99 6.31
C ARG A 213 6.99 5.76 5.88
N TRP A 214 7.66 4.74 5.35
CA TRP A 214 7.07 3.49 4.86
C TRP A 214 7.41 2.32 5.75
N TYR A 215 6.46 1.40 5.89
CA TYR A 215 6.57 0.24 6.76
C TYR A 215 6.01 -1.02 6.09
N VAL A 216 6.62 -2.15 6.41
CA VAL A 216 6.05 -3.50 6.21
C VAL A 216 6.06 -4.20 7.55
N ASP A 217 4.89 -4.65 8.04
CA ASP A 217 4.71 -5.28 9.35
C ASP A 217 5.37 -4.47 10.48
N ASP A 218 5.15 -3.14 10.47
CA ASP A 218 5.74 -2.14 11.36
C ASP A 218 7.27 -1.99 11.28
N VAL A 219 7.93 -2.66 10.34
CA VAL A 219 9.36 -2.46 10.06
C VAL A 219 9.54 -1.33 9.05
N ALA A 220 10.13 -0.21 9.49
CA ALA A 220 10.41 0.93 8.61
C ALA A 220 11.49 0.60 7.59
N PHE A 221 11.27 0.92 6.30
CA PHE A 221 12.24 0.66 5.23
C PHE A 221 12.58 1.87 4.36
N LEU A 222 11.73 2.88 4.31
CA LEU A 222 11.96 4.11 3.54
C LEU A 222 11.54 5.32 4.36
N GLY A 223 12.28 6.42 4.23
CA GLY A 223 11.93 7.69 4.83
C GLY A 223 12.34 8.86 3.95
N VAL A 224 11.45 9.83 3.78
CA VAL A 224 11.68 11.06 3.02
C VAL A 224 11.30 12.25 3.87
N ASP A 225 12.21 13.20 4.02
CA ASP A 225 11.98 14.47 4.71
C ASP A 225 12.03 15.63 3.70
N LYS A 226 11.18 16.62 3.90
CA LYS A 226 11.22 17.89 3.20
C LYS A 226 12.54 18.59 3.46
N LEU A 227 13.20 19.04 2.41
CA LEU A 227 14.44 19.80 2.59
C LEU A 227 14.14 21.25 3.01
N PRO A 228 14.96 21.85 3.87
CA PRO A 228 14.85 23.26 4.18
C PRO A 228 14.95 24.13 2.92
N GLY A 229 13.92 24.97 2.68
CA GLY A 229 13.85 25.81 1.49
C GLY A 229 13.54 25.09 0.18
N GLU A 230 13.08 23.84 0.24
CA GLU A 230 12.63 23.12 -0.95
C GLU A 230 11.49 23.84 -1.65
N ASP A 231 11.57 23.95 -2.98
CA ASP A 231 10.52 24.53 -3.79
C ASP A 231 9.20 23.74 -3.56
N PRO A 232 8.08 24.41 -3.24
CA PRO A 232 6.78 23.77 -3.02
C PRO A 232 6.34 22.84 -4.15
N ALA A 233 6.76 23.08 -5.38
CA ALA A 233 6.47 22.18 -6.50
C ALA A 233 7.11 20.78 -6.34
N TYR A 234 8.15 20.66 -5.52
CA TYR A 234 8.80 19.38 -5.18
C TYR A 234 8.40 18.83 -3.81
N TRP A 235 7.48 19.51 -3.10
CA TRP A 235 6.90 18.99 -1.87
C TRP A 235 5.40 19.34 -1.78
N PRO A 236 4.56 18.74 -2.64
CA PRO A 236 3.11 19.01 -2.65
C PRO A 236 2.35 18.41 -1.47
N PHE A 237 3.02 17.65 -0.62
CA PHE A 237 2.43 16.92 0.50
C PHE A 237 2.02 17.81 1.68
N ASP A 238 2.39 19.10 1.67
CA ASP A 238 2.04 20.08 2.70
C ASP A 238 1.13 21.22 2.19
N ASP A 239 0.70 21.22 0.94
CA ASP A 239 0.00 22.36 0.32
C ASP A 239 -1.53 22.38 0.55
N GLY A 240 -2.03 21.52 1.42
CA GLY A 240 -3.37 21.66 2.03
C GLY A 240 -4.47 20.81 1.43
N HIS A 241 -4.22 20.08 0.33
CA HIS A 241 -5.19 19.14 -0.24
C HIS A 241 -5.10 17.74 0.40
N GLY A 242 -6.17 16.97 0.30
CA GLY A 242 -6.21 15.55 0.66
C GLY A 242 -5.70 14.65 -0.46
N PHE A 243 -5.39 13.42 -0.11
CA PHE A 243 -5.04 12.35 -1.05
C PHE A 243 -6.11 11.27 -1.00
N PHE A 244 -6.45 10.74 -2.17
CA PHE A 244 -7.33 9.58 -2.28
C PHE A 244 -6.56 8.29 -2.42
N ILE A 245 -7.20 7.20 -2.04
CA ILE A 245 -6.62 5.85 -2.01
C ILE A 245 -6.89 5.15 -3.34
N ILE A 246 -5.91 4.39 -3.81
CA ILE A 246 -6.00 3.57 -5.01
C ILE A 246 -5.53 2.14 -4.69
N LEU A 247 -6.32 1.17 -5.14
CA LEU A 247 -5.99 -0.26 -5.14
C LEU A 247 -6.12 -0.78 -6.56
N ASN A 248 -5.07 -1.39 -7.10
CA ASN A 248 -5.14 -1.98 -8.42
C ASN A 248 -4.21 -3.19 -8.59
N LEU A 249 -4.50 -3.97 -9.62
CA LEU A 249 -3.61 -5.02 -10.10
C LEU A 249 -3.32 -4.77 -11.58
N ALA A 250 -2.16 -4.21 -11.89
CA ALA A 250 -1.71 -4.04 -13.26
C ALA A 250 -1.12 -5.35 -13.82
N VAL A 251 -1.10 -5.45 -15.15
CA VAL A 251 -0.54 -6.58 -15.90
C VAL A 251 0.52 -6.05 -16.84
N GLY A 252 1.75 -6.56 -16.77
CA GLY A 252 2.88 -6.07 -17.55
C GLY A 252 3.33 -4.68 -17.10
N GLY A 253 3.56 -3.79 -18.07
CA GLY A 253 4.07 -2.45 -17.81
C GLY A 253 5.58 -2.37 -17.72
N TRP A 254 6.10 -1.14 -17.73
CA TRP A 254 7.55 -0.90 -17.70
C TRP A 254 8.21 -1.25 -16.36
N PHE A 255 7.42 -1.34 -15.28
CA PHE A 255 7.91 -1.50 -13.91
C PHE A 255 8.73 -2.78 -13.69
N ASP A 256 8.38 -3.87 -14.38
CA ASP A 256 9.12 -5.14 -14.30
C ASP A 256 9.60 -5.66 -15.67
N THR A 257 9.73 -4.77 -16.65
CA THR A 257 10.29 -5.11 -17.97
C THR A 257 11.68 -5.75 -17.82
N PRO A 258 12.00 -6.86 -18.56
CA PRO A 258 11.22 -7.45 -19.66
C PRO A 258 10.27 -8.61 -19.25
N TYR A 259 9.92 -8.73 -17.99
CA TYR A 259 9.15 -9.87 -17.46
C TYR A 259 7.66 -9.67 -17.69
N LEU A 260 7.17 -10.15 -18.82
CA LEU A 260 5.76 -10.10 -19.20
C LEU A 260 4.99 -11.35 -18.74
N PRO A 261 3.65 -11.26 -18.57
CA PRO A 261 2.86 -12.43 -18.22
C PRO A 261 2.88 -13.46 -19.34
N PRO A 262 2.82 -14.77 -19.01
CA PRO A 262 2.78 -15.82 -20.03
C PRO A 262 1.42 -15.80 -20.78
N ASP A 263 1.43 -16.26 -22.05
CA ASP A 263 0.21 -16.31 -22.87
C ASP A 263 -0.90 -17.21 -22.29
N ASN A 264 -0.54 -18.16 -21.44
CA ASN A 264 -1.47 -19.06 -20.75
C ASN A 264 -1.66 -18.71 -19.27
N MET A 265 -1.48 -17.45 -18.90
CA MET A 265 -1.66 -16.96 -17.54
C MET A 265 -3.01 -17.40 -16.95
N SER A 266 -2.99 -18.07 -15.81
CA SER A 266 -4.19 -18.29 -15.00
C SER A 266 -4.65 -16.99 -14.33
N PRO A 267 -5.91 -16.87 -13.92
CA PRO A 267 -6.36 -15.70 -13.16
C PRO A 267 -5.49 -15.45 -11.93
N GLN A 268 -5.06 -14.21 -11.76
CA GLN A 268 -4.20 -13.77 -10.66
C GLN A 268 -4.95 -12.83 -9.74
N ARG A 269 -4.76 -12.95 -8.43
CA ARG A 269 -5.55 -12.24 -7.44
C ARG A 269 -4.69 -11.46 -6.46
N LEU A 270 -5.03 -10.20 -6.30
CA LEU A 270 -4.65 -9.37 -5.18
C LEU A 270 -5.76 -9.49 -4.13
N TYR A 271 -5.40 -9.80 -2.89
CA TYR A 271 -6.33 -9.88 -1.77
C TYR A 271 -6.05 -8.75 -0.81
N VAL A 272 -7.08 -8.02 -0.40
CA VAL A 272 -7.00 -6.94 0.58
C VAL A 272 -7.99 -7.22 1.70
N ASP A 273 -7.48 -7.47 2.91
CA ASP A 273 -8.26 -7.80 4.10
C ASP A 273 -8.96 -6.55 4.67
N TYR A 274 -8.21 -5.45 4.73
CA TYR A 274 -8.72 -4.13 5.12
C TYR A 274 -7.89 -3.00 4.54
N VAL A 275 -8.48 -1.80 4.53
CA VAL A 275 -7.79 -0.52 4.41
C VAL A 275 -8.18 0.36 5.59
N ARG A 276 -7.19 0.92 6.28
CA ARG A 276 -7.41 1.76 7.47
C ARG A 276 -6.63 3.06 7.39
N VAL A 277 -7.24 4.13 7.88
CA VAL A 277 -6.59 5.43 8.02
C VAL A 277 -6.66 5.86 9.48
N TYR A 278 -5.52 6.23 10.02
CA TYR A 278 -5.38 6.76 11.38
C TYR A 278 -4.84 8.17 11.31
N GLN A 279 -5.25 9.02 12.24
CA GLN A 279 -4.67 10.36 12.41
C GLN A 279 -4.13 10.54 13.82
N ARG A 280 -3.23 11.51 14.01
CA ARG A 280 -2.74 11.83 15.35
C ARG A 280 -3.88 12.43 16.16
N ALA A 281 -4.05 11.97 17.40
CA ALA A 281 -4.95 12.60 18.34
C ALA A 281 -4.59 14.09 18.48
N GLU A 282 -5.59 14.96 18.38
CA GLU A 282 -5.38 16.38 18.70
C GLU A 282 -5.07 16.48 20.19
N GLY A 283 -3.86 16.97 20.53
CA GLY A 283 -3.38 17.15 21.90
C GLY A 283 -3.93 18.38 22.60
#